data_d86ac75dff9c49b6a7415226498c2498
#
_entry.id   d86ac75dff9c49b6a7415226498c2498
#
_cell.length_a   1.000
_cell.length_b   1.000
_cell.length_c   1.000
_cell.angle_alpha   90.00
_cell.angle_beta   90.00
_cell.angle_gamma   90.00
#
_symmetry.space_group_name_H-M   'P 1'
#
loop_
_entity.id
_entity.type
_entity.pdbx_description
1 polymer ?
#
loop_
_entity_poly.entity_id
_entity_poly.type
_entity_poly.pdbx_seq_one_letter_code
_entity_poly.pdbx_strand_id
1 'polypeptide(L)'
;MDTKIQLLHPSGKKAVRIDKAKYEILKNALIDCLRVNGESTYTDILQSITENFRRNKIKFEGSLEWHIEWVKLDLEARKIIRRINDKPFIKFVAT
;
A
#
# COMPACT_ATOMS: atom_id res chain seq x y z
N MET A 1 5.36 -0.76 23.72
CA MET A 1 4.29 -1.77 23.49
C MET A 1 4.14 -2.03 22.02
N ASP A 2 4.28 -3.28 21.61
CA ASP A 2 4.12 -3.64 20.21
C ASP A 2 2.65 -3.64 19.84
N THR A 3 2.22 -2.60 19.18
CA THR A 3 0.87 -2.55 18.64
C THR A 3 0.91 -3.02 17.20
N LYS A 4 0.24 -4.13 16.95
CA LYS A 4 0.15 -4.69 15.61
C LYS A 4 -1.29 -4.62 15.11
N ILE A 5 -1.44 -4.54 13.80
CA ILE A 5 -2.73 -4.56 13.16
C ILE A 5 -2.85 -5.80 12.29
N GLN A 6 -3.99 -6.46 12.35
CA GLN A 6 -4.31 -7.60 11.49
C GLN A 6 -4.78 -7.07 10.14
N LEU A 7 -4.05 -7.39 9.09
CA LEU A 7 -4.42 -6.97 7.74
C LEU A 7 -5.52 -7.88 7.18
N LEU A 8 -6.19 -7.42 6.15
CA LEU A 8 -7.24 -8.15 5.46
C LEU A 8 -6.77 -8.51 4.05
N HIS A 9 -7.37 -9.55 3.49
CA HIS A 9 -7.14 -9.94 2.10
C HIS A 9 -8.45 -9.83 1.33
N PRO A 10 -8.43 -9.29 0.09
CA PRO A 10 -9.67 -9.07 -0.68
C PRO A 10 -10.49 -10.34 -0.92
N SER A 11 -9.85 -11.50 -1.00
CA SER A 11 -10.57 -12.77 -1.19
C SER A 11 -10.87 -13.50 0.11
N GLY A 12 -10.71 -12.84 1.25
CA GLY A 12 -11.01 -13.44 2.55
C GLY A 12 -9.96 -14.40 3.07
N LYS A 13 -8.82 -14.49 2.41
CA LYS A 13 -7.72 -15.35 2.87
C LYS A 13 -7.06 -14.77 4.10
N LYS A 14 -6.39 -15.62 4.85
CA LYS A 14 -5.63 -15.19 6.02
C LYS A 14 -4.51 -14.26 5.59
N ALA A 15 -4.41 -13.12 6.26
CA ALA A 15 -3.38 -12.12 5.99
C ALA A 15 -2.43 -11.99 7.17
N VAL A 16 -1.37 -11.21 6.97
CA VAL A 16 -0.33 -11.02 7.99
C VAL A 16 -0.72 -9.94 8.99
N ARG A 17 0.01 -9.91 10.10
CA ARG A 17 -0.06 -8.82 11.07
C ARG A 17 1.24 -8.02 10.95
N ILE A 18 1.11 -6.70 10.94
CA ILE A 18 2.29 -5.83 10.87
C ILE A 18 2.21 -4.76 11.95
N ASP A 19 3.33 -4.10 12.19
CA ASP A 19 3.39 -2.98 13.12
C ASP A 19 2.44 -1.87 12.68
N LYS A 20 1.62 -1.39 13.61
CA LYS A 20 0.60 -0.38 13.30
C LYS A 20 1.21 0.92 12.79
N ALA A 21 2.36 1.33 13.34
CA ALA A 21 3.02 2.55 12.88
C ALA A 21 3.46 2.42 11.42
N LYS A 22 3.99 1.27 11.04
CA LYS A 22 4.35 1.00 9.65
C LYS A 22 3.11 1.00 8.75
N TYR A 23 2.04 0.40 9.22
CA TYR A 23 0.78 0.38 8.48
C TYR A 23 0.28 1.79 8.18
N GLU A 24 0.24 2.65 9.20
CA GLU A 24 -0.27 4.01 9.04
C GLU A 24 0.58 4.82 8.06
N ILE A 25 1.91 4.70 8.14
CA ILE A 25 2.82 5.39 7.23
C ILE A 25 2.56 4.96 5.79
N LEU A 26 2.48 3.64 5.56
CA LEU A 26 2.29 3.10 4.22
C LEU A 26 0.89 3.36 3.68
N LYS A 27 -0.13 3.26 4.52
CA LYS A 27 -1.49 3.58 4.14
C LYS A 27 -1.59 5.01 3.63
N ASN A 28 -1.07 5.96 4.39
CA ASN A 28 -1.11 7.36 4.01
C ASN A 28 -0.30 7.62 2.74
N ALA A 29 0.89 7.03 2.63
CA ALA A 29 1.74 7.19 1.45
C ALA A 29 1.05 6.64 0.20
N LEU A 30 0.40 5.49 0.32
CA LEU A 30 -0.26 4.85 -0.82
C LEU A 30 -1.50 5.65 -1.26
N ILE A 31 -2.31 6.10 -0.32
CA ILE A 31 -3.48 6.93 -0.62
C ILE A 31 -3.05 8.24 -1.28
N ASP A 32 -2.04 8.91 -0.74
CA ASP A 32 -1.54 10.16 -1.31
C ASP A 32 -1.00 9.96 -2.72
N CYS A 33 -0.28 8.86 -2.94
CA CYS A 33 0.23 8.50 -4.26
C CYS A 33 -0.91 8.42 -5.29
N LEU A 34 -1.99 7.74 -4.94
CA LEU A 34 -3.12 7.56 -5.84
C LEU A 34 -3.91 8.85 -6.05
N ARG A 35 -4.00 9.70 -5.03
CA ARG A 35 -4.69 10.99 -5.16
C ARG A 35 -3.93 11.95 -6.06
N VAL A 36 -2.61 11.96 -5.96
CA VAL A 36 -1.77 12.86 -6.75
C VAL A 36 -1.60 12.37 -8.18
N ASN A 37 -1.35 11.08 -8.35
CA ASN A 37 -1.01 10.51 -9.66
C ASN A 37 -2.20 9.91 -10.40
N GLY A 38 -3.33 9.70 -9.71
CA GLY A 38 -4.48 9.02 -10.30
C GLY A 38 -4.23 7.53 -10.45
N GLU A 39 -4.79 6.93 -11.49
CA GLU A 39 -4.62 5.50 -11.75
C GLU A 39 -3.14 5.14 -11.85
N SER A 40 -2.73 4.15 -11.08
CA SER A 40 -1.32 3.74 -11.00
C SER A 40 -1.21 2.23 -10.95
N THR A 41 -0.18 1.70 -11.63
CA THR A 41 0.17 0.28 -11.52
C THR A 41 0.88 0.05 -10.19
N TYR A 42 1.02 -1.22 -9.79
CA TYR A 42 1.79 -1.55 -8.58
C TYR A 42 3.23 -1.03 -8.69
N THR A 43 3.85 -1.17 -9.87
CA THR A 43 5.21 -0.67 -10.08
C THR A 43 5.29 0.84 -9.88
N ASP A 44 4.31 1.58 -10.39
CA ASP A 44 4.25 3.03 -10.22
C ASP A 44 4.13 3.41 -8.74
N ILE A 45 3.27 2.69 -8.01
CA ILE A 45 3.07 2.92 -6.58
C ILE A 45 4.36 2.66 -5.81
N LEU A 46 5.02 1.54 -6.08
CA LEU A 46 6.26 1.16 -5.41
C LEU A 46 7.34 2.20 -5.66
N GLN A 47 7.52 2.64 -6.91
CA GLN A 47 8.50 3.66 -7.25
C GLN A 47 8.20 4.98 -6.56
N SER A 48 6.95 5.40 -6.59
CA SER A 48 6.53 6.67 -5.99
C SER A 48 6.78 6.71 -4.48
N ILE A 49 6.42 5.64 -3.79
CA ILE A 49 6.62 5.57 -2.33
C ILE A 49 8.11 5.46 -1.99
N THR A 50 8.86 4.65 -2.73
CA THR A 50 10.30 4.50 -2.52
C THR A 50 11.00 5.85 -2.68
N GLU A 51 10.68 6.58 -3.73
CA GLU A 51 11.24 7.89 -4.01
C GLU A 51 10.87 8.91 -2.92
N ASN A 52 9.60 8.90 -2.50
CA ASN A 52 9.12 9.78 -1.45
C ASN A 52 9.86 9.54 -0.13
N PHE A 53 10.03 8.29 0.25
CA PHE A 53 10.73 7.94 1.48
C PHE A 53 12.20 8.35 1.42
N ARG A 54 12.85 8.13 0.27
CA ARG A 54 14.24 8.55 0.09
C ARG A 54 14.38 10.06 0.20
N ARG A 55 13.50 10.80 -0.47
CA ARG A 55 13.52 12.26 -0.49
C ARG A 55 13.31 12.87 0.89
N ASN A 56 12.42 12.29 1.67
CA ASN A 56 12.08 12.75 3.00
C ASN A 56 12.91 12.08 4.09
N LYS A 57 13.91 11.29 3.71
CA LYS A 57 14.83 10.60 4.63
C LYS A 57 14.09 9.72 5.65
N ILE A 58 13.02 9.08 5.21
CA ILE A 58 12.26 8.15 6.04
C ILE A 58 12.94 6.80 5.98
N LYS A 59 13.39 6.30 7.14
CA LYS A 59 13.97 4.97 7.25
C LYS A 59 12.84 3.98 7.50
N PHE A 60 12.76 2.96 6.66
CA PHE A 60 11.78 1.91 6.81
C PHE A 60 12.50 0.59 7.07
N GLU A 61 12.27 -0.01 8.22
CA GLU A 61 12.87 -1.29 8.57
C GLU A 61 12.13 -2.44 7.90
N GLY A 62 12.89 -3.35 7.33
CA GLY A 62 12.35 -4.50 6.63
C GLY A 62 12.13 -4.22 5.15
N SER A 63 11.49 -5.14 4.46
CA SER A 63 11.23 -5.02 3.03
C SER A 63 10.07 -4.05 2.77
N LEU A 64 10.38 -2.94 2.16
CA LEU A 64 9.37 -1.94 1.78
C LEU A 64 8.40 -2.55 0.77
N GLU A 65 8.91 -3.28 -0.22
CA GLU A 65 8.09 -3.92 -1.25
C GLU A 65 7.10 -4.91 -0.64
N TRP A 66 7.56 -5.76 0.27
CA TRP A 66 6.71 -6.74 0.93
C TRP A 66 5.58 -6.05 1.71
N HIS A 67 5.92 -5.00 2.45
CA HIS A 67 4.93 -4.27 3.24
C HIS A 67 3.91 -3.54 2.36
N ILE A 68 4.37 -2.92 1.28
CA ILE A 68 3.48 -2.23 0.34
C ILE A 68 2.49 -3.22 -0.28
N GLU A 69 2.97 -4.40 -0.66
CA GLU A 69 2.11 -5.44 -1.23
C GLU A 69 0.97 -5.79 -0.28
N TRP A 70 1.28 -6.06 0.99
CA TRP A 70 0.27 -6.43 1.97
C TRP A 70 -0.66 -5.27 2.33
N VAL A 71 -0.13 -4.06 2.47
CA VAL A 71 -0.97 -2.90 2.77
C VAL A 71 -1.91 -2.61 1.59
N LYS A 72 -1.43 -2.76 0.37
CA LYS A 72 -2.26 -2.60 -0.83
C LYS A 72 -3.44 -3.57 -0.80
N LEU A 73 -3.19 -4.84 -0.51
CA LEU A 73 -4.24 -5.84 -0.43
C LEU A 73 -5.25 -5.50 0.69
N ASP A 74 -4.74 -5.04 1.83
CA ASP A 74 -5.60 -4.64 2.95
C ASP A 74 -6.51 -3.48 2.56
N LEU A 75 -5.97 -2.48 1.89
CA LEU A 75 -6.75 -1.31 1.47
C LEU A 75 -7.81 -1.68 0.43
N GLU A 76 -7.51 -2.65 -0.45
CA GLU A 76 -8.50 -3.19 -1.37
C GLU A 76 -9.63 -3.87 -0.60
N ALA A 77 -9.28 -4.70 0.39
CA ALA A 77 -10.25 -5.42 1.19
C ALA A 77 -11.15 -4.48 1.98
N ARG A 78 -10.62 -3.35 2.43
CA ARG A 78 -11.39 -2.32 3.14
C ARG A 78 -12.09 -1.35 2.22
N LYS A 79 -11.93 -1.52 0.90
CA LYS A 79 -12.53 -0.68 -0.13
C LYS A 79 -12.08 0.78 -0.07
N ILE A 80 -10.87 1.00 0.43
CA ILE A 80 -10.24 2.32 0.45
C ILE A 80 -9.60 2.60 -0.90
N ILE A 81 -9.12 1.56 -1.58
CA ILE A 81 -8.66 1.65 -2.96
C ILE A 81 -9.38 0.61 -3.79
N ARG A 82 -9.40 0.79 -5.09
CA ARG A 82 -10.09 -0.09 -6.03
C ARG A 82 -9.14 -0.52 -7.13
N ARG A 83 -9.22 -1.81 -7.49
CA ARG A 83 -8.45 -2.37 -8.59
C ARG A 83 -9.21 -2.18 -9.89
N ILE A 84 -8.51 -1.75 -10.93
CA ILE A 84 -9.06 -1.63 -12.28
C ILE A 84 -8.29 -2.60 -13.17
N ASN A 85 -9.03 -3.54 -13.78
CA ASN A 85 -8.44 -4.45 -14.76
C ASN A 85 -8.44 -3.77 -16.13
N ASP A 86 -7.40 -3.03 -16.40
CA ASP A 86 -7.22 -2.32 -17.66
C ASP A 86 -6.07 -2.97 -18.40
N LYS A 87 -6.41 -3.94 -19.23
CA LYS A 87 -5.38 -4.70 -19.94
C LYS A 87 -4.52 -3.79 -20.81
N PRO A 88 -3.19 -4.02 -20.86
CA PRO A 88 -2.49 -5.18 -20.29
C PRO A 88 -2.09 -5.02 -18.82
N PHE A 89 -2.38 -3.88 -18.18
CA PHE A 89 -1.93 -3.60 -16.83
C PHE A 89 -3.09 -3.54 -15.84
N ILE A 90 -2.83 -3.98 -14.62
CA ILE A 90 -3.75 -3.79 -13.50
C ILE A 90 -3.37 -2.47 -12.84
N LYS A 91 -4.35 -1.59 -12.66
CA LYS A 91 -4.15 -0.30 -12.03
C LYS A 91 -5.00 -0.17 -10.79
N PHE A 92 -4.64 0.77 -9.94
CA PHE A 92 -5.33 1.05 -8.68
C PHE A 92 -5.71 2.51 -8.61
N VAL A 93 -6.85 2.80 -7.97
CA VAL A 93 -7.31 4.17 -7.73
C VAL A 93 -7.80 4.28 -6.29
N ALA A 94 -7.74 5.48 -5.73
CA ALA A 94 -8.35 5.77 -4.44
C ALA A 94 -9.88 5.91 -4.65
N THR A 95 -10.64 5.34 -3.74
CA THR A 95 -12.11 5.47 -3.81
C THR A 95 -12.60 6.78 -3.22
#